data_3bcf404085046a9f78991a56c16b18bc
#
_entry.id   3bcf404085046a9f78991a56c16b18bc
#
_cell.length_a   1.000
_cell.length_b   1.000
_cell.length_c   1.000
_cell.angle_alpha   90.00
_cell.angle_beta   90.00
_cell.angle_gamma   90.00
#
_symmetry.space_group_name_H-M   'P 1'
#
loop_
_entity.id
_entity.type
_entity.pdbx_description
1 polymer ?
#
loop_
_entity_poly.entity_id
_entity_poly.type
_entity_poly.pdbx_seq_one_letter_code
_entity_poly.pdbx_strand_id
1 'polypeptide(L)'
;AGEETEDYVGLAGRVILARNGGKLCFATLMDGEGNKIQVMLSAASVGAESLAAYKNDVDLGDHLFVHGRVISSRRGELSIFATPAEVTPEAQAAYDAAPTALPAPDASWAIASKAIRPLPKTWTTEDGEEITLSEDQRIRRRELDLITRPAARDMIRIRAAVNRSIRENFFRRDYIELETPMLQMIHGGAAARPFTTHMNALDTELYLRIATEIYLKRAVVGGVDRVFEMNRNFRNEGMDSSHSPEFTSLEAYEAYSDYNGMAELTRDLIQQAARDAFDLSEGEEIVRLADGTEYDLSGEWDRIDLYGSTSEALGEEITVETPRETLV
;
A
#
# COMPACT_ATOMS: atom_id res chain seq x y z
N ALA A 1 -26.03 1.99 -24.86
CA ALA A 1 -25.50 0.66 -25.22
C ALA A 1 -25.39 0.55 -26.73
N GLY A 2 -24.28 0.05 -27.27
CA GLY A 2 -24.02 -0.05 -28.72
C GLY A 2 -23.68 1.28 -29.39
N GLU A 3 -23.27 2.28 -28.63
CA GLU A 3 -22.80 3.56 -29.13
C GLU A 3 -21.31 3.48 -29.50
N GLU A 4 -20.93 4.11 -30.60
CA GLU A 4 -19.57 4.17 -31.08
C GLU A 4 -19.13 5.63 -31.14
N THR A 5 -17.94 5.93 -30.63
CA THR A 5 -17.35 7.28 -30.71
C THR A 5 -16.39 7.39 -31.90
N GLU A 6 -15.95 8.59 -32.21
CA GLU A 6 -14.85 8.84 -33.15
C GLU A 6 -13.48 8.86 -32.46
N ASP A 7 -13.43 8.54 -31.15
CA ASP A 7 -12.21 8.57 -30.38
C ASP A 7 -11.44 7.24 -30.50
N TYR A 8 -10.16 7.34 -30.83
CA TYR A 8 -9.21 6.23 -30.86
C TYR A 8 -8.17 6.41 -29.80
N VAL A 9 -7.86 5.32 -29.10
CA VAL A 9 -6.88 5.33 -28.02
C VAL A 9 -5.96 4.11 -28.09
N GLY A 10 -4.71 4.30 -27.69
CA GLY A 10 -3.77 3.22 -27.38
C GLY A 10 -3.61 3.12 -25.86
N LEU A 11 -3.79 1.93 -25.31
CA LEU A 11 -3.60 1.71 -23.89
C LEU A 11 -2.93 0.36 -23.63
N ALA A 12 -2.31 0.24 -22.46
CA ALA A 12 -1.72 -1.02 -22.01
C ALA A 12 -2.18 -1.36 -20.59
N GLY A 13 -2.35 -2.63 -20.32
CA GLY A 13 -2.75 -3.10 -19.00
C GLY A 13 -2.55 -4.60 -18.85
N ARG A 14 -2.66 -5.08 -17.61
CA ARG A 14 -2.59 -6.50 -17.28
C ARG A 14 -3.89 -7.20 -17.62
N VAL A 15 -3.82 -8.28 -18.37
CA VAL A 15 -4.97 -9.17 -18.67
C VAL A 15 -5.39 -9.89 -17.39
N ILE A 16 -6.54 -9.54 -16.83
CA ILE A 16 -7.09 -10.17 -15.62
C ILE A 16 -8.28 -11.08 -15.91
N LEU A 17 -8.87 -10.93 -17.07
CA LEU A 17 -9.95 -11.79 -17.59
C LEU A 17 -9.83 -11.91 -19.09
N ALA A 18 -10.03 -13.12 -19.61
CA ALA A 18 -10.11 -13.37 -21.05
C ALA A 18 -11.26 -14.33 -21.37
N ARG A 19 -11.99 -14.02 -22.43
CA ARG A 19 -13.08 -14.84 -22.98
C ARG A 19 -12.88 -14.98 -24.49
N ASN A 20 -12.41 -16.14 -24.93
CA ASN A 20 -12.11 -16.42 -26.31
C ASN A 20 -13.31 -17.08 -27.02
N GLY A 21 -14.04 -16.30 -27.82
CA GLY A 21 -15.13 -16.79 -28.68
C GLY A 21 -14.62 -17.16 -30.08
N GLY A 22 -15.52 -17.62 -30.95
CA GLY A 22 -15.19 -18.01 -32.33
C GLY A 22 -14.57 -16.87 -33.13
N LYS A 23 -15.35 -15.80 -33.38
CA LYS A 23 -14.96 -14.64 -34.19
C LYS A 23 -14.77 -13.36 -33.38
N LEU A 24 -14.96 -13.41 -32.07
CA LEU A 24 -14.90 -12.27 -31.16
C LEU A 24 -14.28 -12.72 -29.83
N CYS A 25 -13.27 -12.02 -29.38
CA CYS A 25 -12.62 -12.21 -28.09
C CYS A 25 -12.79 -10.97 -27.23
N PHE A 26 -12.80 -11.19 -25.93
CA PHE A 26 -12.86 -10.14 -24.91
C PHE A 26 -11.73 -10.34 -23.92
N ALA A 27 -11.14 -9.25 -23.47
CA ALA A 27 -10.29 -9.25 -22.29
C ALA A 27 -10.64 -8.07 -21.40
N THR A 28 -10.37 -8.19 -20.11
CA THR A 28 -10.35 -7.06 -19.19
C THR A 28 -8.90 -6.74 -18.87
N LEU A 29 -8.50 -5.52 -19.17
CA LEU A 29 -7.19 -4.98 -18.82
C LEU A 29 -7.30 -4.18 -17.52
N MET A 30 -6.29 -4.29 -16.68
CA MET A 30 -6.16 -3.56 -15.42
C MET A 30 -4.86 -2.77 -15.41
N ASP A 31 -4.94 -1.48 -15.05
CA ASP A 31 -3.80 -0.60 -14.88
C ASP A 31 -3.12 -0.75 -13.50
N GLY A 32 -2.08 0.06 -13.24
CA GLY A 32 -1.37 0.08 -11.95
C GLY A 32 -2.21 0.59 -10.78
N GLU A 33 -3.26 1.35 -11.04
CA GLU A 33 -4.18 1.86 -10.02
C GLU A 33 -5.32 0.90 -9.70
N GLY A 34 -5.50 -0.12 -10.55
CA GLY A 34 -6.58 -1.10 -10.41
C GLY A 34 -7.83 -0.75 -11.22
N ASN A 35 -7.78 0.32 -12.03
CA ASN A 35 -8.85 0.61 -12.96
C ASN A 35 -8.93 -0.46 -14.03
N LYS A 36 -10.15 -0.75 -14.49
CA LYS A 36 -10.41 -1.85 -15.42
C LYS A 36 -11.09 -1.33 -16.67
N ILE A 37 -10.70 -1.85 -17.82
CA ILE A 37 -11.37 -1.58 -19.08
C ILE A 37 -11.51 -2.88 -19.89
N GLN A 38 -12.65 -3.03 -20.54
CA GLN A 38 -12.86 -4.12 -21.48
C GLN A 38 -12.20 -3.81 -22.82
N VAL A 39 -11.57 -4.80 -23.42
CA VAL A 39 -11.12 -4.75 -24.83
C VAL A 39 -11.80 -5.85 -25.63
N MET A 40 -12.11 -5.54 -26.87
CA MET A 40 -12.81 -6.44 -27.79
C MET A 40 -11.99 -6.58 -29.07
N LEU A 41 -11.72 -7.82 -29.48
CA LEU A 41 -11.01 -8.13 -30.73
C LEU A 41 -11.91 -8.99 -31.62
N SER A 42 -12.18 -8.54 -32.84
CA SER A 42 -12.97 -9.31 -33.79
C SER A 42 -12.14 -9.71 -35.00
N ALA A 43 -12.46 -10.86 -35.60
CA ALA A 43 -11.82 -11.27 -36.86
C ALA A 43 -12.06 -10.28 -38.01
N ALA A 44 -13.12 -9.49 -37.93
CA ALA A 44 -13.44 -8.46 -38.92
C ALA A 44 -12.56 -7.20 -38.77
N SER A 45 -12.16 -6.85 -37.56
CA SER A 45 -11.37 -5.64 -37.29
C SER A 45 -9.86 -5.90 -37.28
N VAL A 46 -9.40 -6.99 -36.66
CA VAL A 46 -7.96 -7.28 -36.53
C VAL A 46 -7.44 -8.34 -37.52
N GLY A 47 -8.33 -8.95 -38.31
CA GLY A 47 -8.01 -10.08 -39.19
C GLY A 47 -8.09 -11.44 -38.50
N ALA A 48 -8.35 -12.49 -39.30
CA ALA A 48 -8.53 -13.85 -38.76
C ALA A 48 -7.23 -14.44 -38.20
N GLU A 49 -6.12 -14.19 -38.85
CA GLU A 49 -4.77 -14.65 -38.45
C GLU A 49 -4.34 -13.98 -37.15
N SER A 50 -4.48 -12.64 -37.05
CA SER A 50 -4.17 -11.87 -35.84
C SER A 50 -5.04 -12.30 -34.67
N LEU A 51 -6.35 -12.55 -34.87
CA LEU A 51 -7.22 -13.07 -33.80
C LEU A 51 -6.83 -14.49 -33.37
N ALA A 52 -6.34 -15.33 -34.29
CA ALA A 52 -5.84 -16.66 -33.94
C ALA A 52 -4.55 -16.56 -33.10
N ALA A 53 -3.61 -15.70 -33.48
CA ALA A 53 -2.41 -15.42 -32.72
C ALA A 53 -2.77 -14.91 -31.27
N TYR A 54 -3.71 -13.95 -31.17
CA TYR A 54 -4.19 -13.49 -29.88
C TYR A 54 -4.66 -14.64 -28.98
N LYS A 55 -5.45 -15.57 -29.51
CA LYS A 55 -6.00 -16.70 -28.74
C LYS A 55 -4.93 -17.69 -28.29
N ASN A 56 -3.86 -17.85 -29.08
CA ASN A 56 -2.80 -18.81 -28.79
C ASN A 56 -1.74 -18.23 -27.84
N ASP A 57 -1.49 -16.93 -27.94
CA ASP A 57 -0.30 -16.31 -27.36
C ASP A 57 -0.60 -15.47 -26.10
N VAL A 58 -1.87 -14.99 -25.94
CA VAL A 58 -2.25 -14.13 -24.82
C VAL A 58 -2.86 -14.94 -23.67
N ASP A 59 -2.23 -14.81 -22.50
CA ASP A 59 -2.64 -15.47 -21.26
C ASP A 59 -3.03 -14.48 -20.16
N LEU A 60 -3.71 -14.99 -19.12
CA LEU A 60 -3.98 -14.22 -17.91
C LEU A 60 -2.67 -13.84 -17.21
N GLY A 61 -2.53 -12.55 -16.93
CA GLY A 61 -1.33 -11.99 -16.32
C GLY A 61 -0.41 -11.26 -17.29
N ASP A 62 -0.53 -11.50 -18.60
CA ASP A 62 0.21 -10.76 -19.62
C ASP A 62 -0.11 -9.26 -19.53
N HIS A 63 0.85 -8.41 -19.87
CA HIS A 63 0.59 -7.03 -20.21
C HIS A 63 0.33 -6.93 -21.71
N LEU A 64 -0.84 -6.45 -22.04
CA LEU A 64 -1.30 -6.31 -23.40
C LEU A 64 -1.44 -4.82 -23.75
N PHE A 65 -0.84 -4.41 -24.86
CA PHE A 65 -1.15 -3.17 -25.54
C PHE A 65 -2.33 -3.40 -26.49
N VAL A 66 -3.27 -2.47 -26.53
CA VAL A 66 -4.38 -2.46 -27.48
C VAL A 66 -4.58 -1.04 -28.01
N HIS A 67 -4.68 -0.91 -29.32
CA HIS A 67 -5.14 0.30 -30.01
C HIS A 67 -6.52 0.04 -30.59
N GLY A 68 -7.42 1.01 -30.44
CA GLY A 68 -8.76 0.86 -31.00
C GLY A 68 -9.70 2.01 -30.67
N ARG A 69 -10.92 1.88 -31.18
CA ARG A 69 -11.99 2.85 -31.00
C ARG A 69 -12.69 2.68 -29.65
N VAL A 70 -12.98 3.78 -29.00
CA VAL A 70 -13.78 3.79 -27.76
C VAL A 70 -15.22 3.54 -28.12
N ILE A 71 -15.84 2.53 -27.51
CA ILE A 71 -17.23 2.15 -27.75
C ILE A 71 -17.96 1.83 -26.45
N SER A 72 -19.29 1.89 -26.48
CA SER A 72 -20.13 1.22 -25.49
C SER A 72 -20.59 -0.13 -26.05
N SER A 73 -20.26 -1.23 -25.37
CA SER A 73 -20.66 -2.57 -25.80
C SER A 73 -22.21 -2.68 -25.86
N ARG A 74 -22.73 -3.74 -26.48
CA ARG A 74 -24.20 -3.98 -26.53
C ARG A 74 -24.82 -4.09 -25.12
N ARG A 75 -24.04 -4.37 -24.11
CA ARG A 75 -24.47 -4.43 -22.69
C ARG A 75 -24.24 -3.11 -21.94
N GLY A 76 -23.76 -2.06 -22.63
CA GLY A 76 -23.48 -0.77 -22.03
C GLY A 76 -22.12 -0.62 -21.36
N GLU A 77 -21.22 -1.61 -21.52
CA GLU A 77 -19.89 -1.58 -20.90
C GLU A 77 -18.92 -0.78 -21.78
N LEU A 78 -18.20 0.18 -21.18
CA LEU A 78 -17.15 0.95 -21.85
C LEU A 78 -16.05 -0.01 -22.32
N SER A 79 -15.72 0.08 -23.60
CA SER A 79 -14.83 -0.89 -24.21
C SER A 79 -13.95 -0.24 -25.28
N ILE A 80 -12.77 -0.83 -25.50
CA ILE A 80 -11.92 -0.51 -26.65
C ILE A 80 -12.13 -1.61 -27.69
N PHE A 81 -12.63 -1.22 -28.86
CA PHE A 81 -12.76 -2.12 -29.99
C PHE A 81 -11.47 -2.09 -30.83
N ALA A 82 -10.66 -3.14 -30.72
CA ALA A 82 -9.34 -3.19 -31.31
C ALA A 82 -9.39 -3.01 -32.83
N THR A 83 -8.62 -2.05 -33.32
CA THR A 83 -8.45 -1.72 -34.73
C THR A 83 -7.00 -1.33 -34.99
N PRO A 84 -6.45 -1.58 -36.21
CA PRO A 84 -5.13 -1.08 -36.58
C PRO A 84 -5.01 0.43 -36.38
N ALA A 85 -3.82 0.88 -35.98
CA ALA A 85 -3.50 2.30 -35.90
C ALA A 85 -3.13 2.85 -37.28
N GLU A 86 -3.34 4.16 -37.49
CA GLU A 86 -2.74 4.86 -38.61
C GLU A 86 -1.25 5.05 -38.36
N VAL A 87 -0.43 4.65 -39.34
CA VAL A 87 1.02 4.79 -39.26
C VAL A 87 1.41 6.26 -39.53
N THR A 88 1.86 6.97 -38.49
CA THR A 88 2.46 8.29 -38.69
C THR A 88 3.97 8.18 -38.91
N PRO A 89 4.61 9.17 -39.59
CA PRO A 89 6.06 9.19 -39.74
C PRO A 89 6.81 9.15 -38.39
N GLU A 90 6.28 9.80 -37.36
CA GLU A 90 6.85 9.84 -36.01
C GLU A 90 6.76 8.47 -35.34
N ALA A 91 5.62 7.75 -35.46
CA ALA A 91 5.44 6.42 -34.91
C ALA A 91 6.36 5.42 -35.61
N GLN A 92 6.51 5.51 -36.94
CA GLN A 92 7.45 4.69 -37.69
C GLN A 92 8.90 4.93 -37.26
N ALA A 93 9.32 6.20 -37.17
CA ALA A 93 10.66 6.56 -36.72
C ALA A 93 10.98 6.06 -35.31
N ALA A 94 10.01 6.17 -34.38
CA ALA A 94 10.15 5.66 -33.02
C ALA A 94 10.30 4.13 -32.99
N TYR A 95 9.50 3.43 -33.78
CA TYR A 95 9.59 1.97 -33.93
C TYR A 95 10.93 1.53 -34.54
N ASP A 96 11.39 2.18 -35.59
CA ASP A 96 12.66 1.90 -36.23
C ASP A 96 13.87 2.08 -35.31
N ALA A 97 13.75 3.06 -34.37
CA ALA A 97 14.75 3.30 -33.33
C ALA A 97 14.77 2.24 -32.22
N ALA A 98 13.64 1.60 -31.93
CA ALA A 98 13.52 0.62 -30.85
C ALA A 98 12.50 -0.52 -31.18
N PRO A 99 12.71 -1.30 -32.21
CA PRO A 99 11.71 -2.27 -32.73
C PRO A 99 11.41 -3.43 -31.79
N THR A 100 12.27 -3.66 -30.79
CA THR A 100 12.04 -4.69 -29.74
C THR A 100 11.35 -4.15 -28.50
N ALA A 101 11.24 -2.83 -28.35
CA ALA A 101 10.66 -2.18 -27.18
C ALA A 101 9.25 -1.60 -27.42
N LEU A 102 8.87 -1.42 -28.70
CA LEU A 102 7.59 -0.84 -29.08
C LEU A 102 6.77 -1.81 -29.93
N PRO A 103 5.43 -1.76 -29.85
CA PRO A 103 4.58 -2.47 -30.81
C PRO A 103 4.77 -1.92 -32.23
N ALA A 104 4.48 -2.72 -33.22
CA ALA A 104 4.48 -2.26 -34.63
C ALA A 104 3.54 -1.05 -34.75
N PRO A 105 3.88 -0.03 -35.57
CA PRO A 105 3.14 1.23 -35.65
C PRO A 105 1.66 1.08 -36.03
N ASP A 106 1.31 0.04 -36.77
CA ASP A 106 -0.04 -0.31 -37.19
C ASP A 106 -0.71 -1.36 -36.28
N ALA A 107 -0.06 -1.77 -35.18
CA ALA A 107 -0.56 -2.86 -34.38
C ALA A 107 -1.88 -2.50 -33.70
N SER A 108 -2.90 -3.35 -33.89
CA SER A 108 -4.15 -3.28 -33.12
C SER A 108 -3.99 -3.86 -31.71
N TRP A 109 -3.03 -4.72 -31.48
CA TRP A 109 -2.63 -5.27 -30.19
C TRP A 109 -1.19 -5.82 -30.24
N ALA A 110 -0.56 -5.88 -29.08
CA ALA A 110 0.74 -6.51 -28.90
C ALA A 110 0.94 -6.97 -27.45
N ILE A 111 1.69 -8.05 -27.24
CA ILE A 111 2.13 -8.45 -25.89
C ILE A 111 3.29 -7.54 -25.49
N ALA A 112 3.05 -6.66 -24.54
CA ALA A 112 4.07 -5.77 -24.00
C ALA A 112 4.98 -6.50 -22.98
N SER A 113 4.42 -7.45 -22.22
CA SER A 113 5.19 -8.33 -21.33
C SER A 113 4.45 -9.65 -21.12
N LYS A 114 5.16 -10.76 -21.29
CA LYS A 114 4.60 -12.10 -21.12
C LYS A 114 4.66 -12.55 -19.67
N ALA A 115 3.55 -13.02 -19.11
CA ALA A 115 3.50 -13.69 -17.82
C ALA A 115 4.06 -15.12 -17.95
N ILE A 116 5.15 -15.40 -17.26
CA ILE A 116 5.77 -16.75 -17.28
C ILE A 116 4.90 -17.77 -16.51
N ARG A 117 4.08 -17.29 -15.56
CA ARG A 117 3.16 -18.12 -14.78
C ARG A 117 1.77 -17.48 -14.79
N PRO A 118 0.69 -18.29 -14.87
CA PRO A 118 -0.66 -17.78 -14.80
C PRO A 118 -0.96 -17.14 -13.45
N LEU A 119 -1.90 -16.19 -13.44
CA LEU A 119 -2.43 -15.64 -12.19
C LEU A 119 -3.21 -16.72 -11.41
N PRO A 120 -3.23 -16.65 -10.07
CA PRO A 120 -4.03 -17.54 -9.25
C PRO A 120 -5.52 -17.44 -9.64
N LYS A 121 -6.21 -18.57 -9.57
CA LYS A 121 -7.65 -18.62 -9.76
C LYS A 121 -8.35 -18.25 -8.47
N THR A 122 -9.43 -17.48 -8.58
CA THR A 122 -10.33 -17.21 -7.46
C THR A 122 -11.23 -18.44 -7.24
N TRP A 123 -11.48 -18.78 -5.98
CA TRP A 123 -12.49 -19.74 -5.57
C TRP A 123 -13.43 -19.12 -4.55
N THR A 124 -14.63 -19.65 -4.45
CA THR A 124 -15.62 -19.20 -3.47
C THR A 124 -15.69 -20.21 -2.33
N THR A 125 -15.63 -19.73 -1.09
CA THR A 125 -15.80 -20.54 0.12
C THR A 125 -17.25 -20.99 0.30
N GLU A 126 -17.50 -21.90 1.25
CA GLU A 126 -18.86 -22.32 1.59
C GLU A 126 -19.73 -21.15 2.10
N ASP A 127 -19.12 -20.16 2.73
CA ASP A 127 -19.78 -18.92 3.22
C ASP A 127 -19.98 -17.86 2.13
N GLY A 128 -19.58 -18.14 0.88
CA GLY A 128 -19.74 -17.26 -0.26
C GLY A 128 -18.62 -16.20 -0.43
N GLU A 129 -17.54 -16.26 0.33
CA GLU A 129 -16.40 -15.38 0.18
C GLU A 129 -15.54 -15.81 -1.00
N GLU A 130 -15.16 -14.86 -1.85
CA GLU A 130 -14.21 -15.07 -2.95
C GLU A 130 -12.76 -14.95 -2.46
N ILE A 131 -12.04 -16.06 -2.48
CA ILE A 131 -10.62 -16.12 -2.10
C ILE A 131 -9.78 -16.46 -3.32
N THR A 132 -8.74 -15.65 -3.56
CA THR A 132 -7.73 -15.92 -4.59
C THR A 132 -6.43 -16.47 -4.01
N LEU A 133 -6.07 -16.08 -2.79
CA LEU A 133 -4.85 -16.49 -2.09
C LEU A 133 -5.17 -16.72 -0.61
N SER A 134 -4.61 -17.77 -0.03
CA SER A 134 -4.62 -17.95 1.43
C SER A 134 -3.78 -16.86 2.11
N GLU A 135 -3.98 -16.66 3.42
CA GLU A 135 -3.23 -15.64 4.19
C GLU A 135 -1.71 -15.87 4.10
N ASP A 136 -1.24 -17.09 4.28
CA ASP A 136 0.19 -17.44 4.13
C ASP A 136 0.71 -17.11 2.72
N GLN A 137 -0.08 -17.38 1.68
CA GLN A 137 0.28 -17.02 0.31
C GLN A 137 0.32 -15.50 0.09
N ARG A 138 -0.59 -14.73 0.70
CA ARG A 138 -0.59 -13.25 0.62
C ARG A 138 0.69 -12.65 1.20
N ILE A 139 1.18 -13.23 2.28
CA ILE A 139 2.43 -12.79 2.92
C ILE A 139 3.64 -13.16 2.07
N ARG A 140 3.75 -14.43 1.65
CA ARG A 140 4.92 -14.95 0.92
C ARG A 140 4.99 -14.52 -0.53
N ARG A 141 3.85 -14.25 -1.15
CA ARG A 141 3.71 -13.88 -2.56
C ARG A 141 3.00 -12.52 -2.67
N ARG A 142 3.62 -11.52 -2.05
CA ARG A 142 3.04 -10.18 -1.94
C ARG A 142 2.72 -9.57 -3.30
N GLU A 143 3.50 -9.89 -4.34
CA GLU A 143 3.25 -9.45 -5.71
C GLU A 143 1.90 -9.97 -6.25
N LEU A 144 1.54 -11.20 -5.93
CA LEU A 144 0.25 -11.76 -6.35
C LEU A 144 -0.91 -11.15 -5.55
N ASP A 145 -0.74 -10.95 -4.25
CA ASP A 145 -1.72 -10.24 -3.42
C ASP A 145 -2.01 -8.83 -3.95
N LEU A 146 -0.98 -8.08 -4.34
CA LEU A 146 -1.11 -6.75 -4.92
C LEU A 146 -1.82 -6.77 -6.30
N ILE A 147 -1.63 -7.80 -7.11
CA ILE A 147 -2.30 -7.93 -8.40
C ILE A 147 -3.78 -8.28 -8.21
N THR A 148 -4.10 -9.20 -7.30
CA THR A 148 -5.43 -9.81 -7.22
C THR A 148 -6.37 -9.13 -6.23
N ARG A 149 -5.85 -8.40 -5.25
CA ARG A 149 -6.65 -7.81 -4.17
C ARG A 149 -6.48 -6.27 -4.10
N PRO A 150 -7.52 -5.50 -4.47
CA PRO A 150 -7.48 -4.02 -4.40
C PRO A 150 -7.08 -3.49 -3.02
N ALA A 151 -7.68 -4.02 -1.94
CA ALA A 151 -7.38 -3.60 -0.57
C ALA A 151 -5.89 -3.73 -0.19
N ALA A 152 -5.13 -4.64 -0.82
CA ALA A 152 -3.68 -4.74 -0.62
C ALA A 152 -2.92 -3.53 -1.19
N ARG A 153 -3.36 -3.02 -2.35
CA ARG A 153 -2.79 -1.79 -2.95
C ARG A 153 -3.22 -0.56 -2.18
N ASP A 154 -4.49 -0.50 -1.76
CA ASP A 154 -5.01 0.63 -0.97
C ASP A 154 -4.25 0.77 0.34
N MET A 155 -3.94 -0.34 1.01
CA MET A 155 -3.11 -0.32 2.23
C MET A 155 -1.71 0.29 2.00
N ILE A 156 -1.08 0.04 0.84
CA ILE A 156 0.21 0.68 0.51
C ILE A 156 0.04 2.19 0.34
N ARG A 157 -1.02 2.64 -0.34
CA ARG A 157 -1.31 4.06 -0.57
C ARG A 157 -1.63 4.77 0.74
N ILE A 158 -2.52 4.18 1.55
CA ILE A 158 -2.88 4.71 2.88
C ILE A 158 -1.62 4.85 3.74
N ARG A 159 -0.79 3.80 3.84
CA ARG A 159 0.44 3.86 4.61
C ARG A 159 1.41 4.93 4.11
N ALA A 160 1.54 5.10 2.80
CA ALA A 160 2.39 6.13 2.21
C ALA A 160 1.86 7.55 2.52
N ALA A 161 0.54 7.75 2.44
CA ALA A 161 -0.12 9.02 2.78
C ALA A 161 0.06 9.35 4.26
N VAL A 162 -0.20 8.41 5.17
CA VAL A 162 0.01 8.57 6.63
C VAL A 162 1.46 8.94 6.94
N ASN A 163 2.43 8.21 6.37
CA ASN A 163 3.84 8.50 6.62
C ASN A 163 4.25 9.91 6.13
N ARG A 164 3.72 10.34 4.99
CA ARG A 164 3.94 11.69 4.47
C ARG A 164 3.33 12.73 5.39
N SER A 165 2.06 12.56 5.74
CA SER A 165 1.31 13.47 6.60
C SER A 165 2.01 13.70 7.95
N ILE A 166 2.45 12.62 8.61
CA ILE A 166 3.19 12.69 9.87
C ILE A 166 4.45 13.54 9.72
N ARG A 167 5.28 13.30 8.68
CA ARG A 167 6.50 14.09 8.46
C ARG A 167 6.20 15.56 8.19
N GLU A 168 5.24 15.85 7.32
CA GLU A 168 4.85 17.22 7.00
C GLU A 168 4.31 17.96 8.24
N ASN A 169 3.59 17.27 9.11
CA ASN A 169 3.09 17.81 10.35
C ASN A 169 4.23 18.18 11.31
N PHE A 170 5.23 17.31 11.48
CA PHE A 170 6.42 17.61 12.27
C PHE A 170 7.24 18.75 11.68
N PHE A 171 7.49 18.77 10.37
CA PHE A 171 8.24 19.85 9.71
C PHE A 171 7.55 21.20 9.85
N ARG A 172 6.21 21.27 9.78
CA ARG A 172 5.44 22.51 10.04
C ARG A 172 5.57 23.03 11.46
N ARG A 173 5.98 22.19 12.41
CA ARG A 173 6.22 22.51 13.82
C ARG A 173 7.69 22.68 14.15
N ASP A 174 8.54 22.83 13.14
CA ASP A 174 9.99 23.00 13.28
C ASP A 174 10.72 21.86 13.98
N TYR A 175 10.18 20.63 13.89
CA TYR A 175 10.91 19.44 14.29
C TYR A 175 11.95 19.05 13.24
N ILE A 176 13.08 18.57 13.71
CA ILE A 176 14.18 18.04 12.87
C ILE A 176 14.07 16.52 12.86
N GLU A 177 13.97 15.92 11.66
CA GLU A 177 14.05 14.47 11.51
C GLU A 177 15.50 14.03 11.63
N LEU A 178 15.78 13.07 12.51
CA LEU A 178 17.10 12.49 12.70
C LEU A 178 17.11 11.03 12.21
N GLU A 179 18.29 10.60 11.77
CA GLU A 179 18.61 9.20 11.50
C GLU A 179 19.70 8.76 12.49
N THR A 180 19.28 8.03 13.53
CA THR A 180 20.20 7.57 14.56
C THR A 180 20.70 6.14 14.28
N PRO A 181 21.83 5.70 14.87
CA PRO A 181 22.42 4.40 14.58
C PRO A 181 21.50 3.22 14.86
N MET A 182 21.35 2.32 13.89
CA MET A 182 20.66 1.04 14.06
C MET A 182 21.55 0.00 14.76
N LEU A 183 22.86 0.06 14.54
CA LEU A 183 23.86 -0.78 15.24
C LEU A 183 24.36 -0.02 16.47
N GLN A 184 24.20 -0.63 17.63
CA GLN A 184 24.50 0.01 18.90
C GLN A 184 25.42 -0.89 19.76
N MET A 185 26.35 -0.28 20.48
CA MET A 185 27.21 -1.01 21.44
C MET A 185 26.45 -1.35 22.73
N ILE A 186 25.47 -0.54 23.09
CA ILE A 186 24.61 -0.72 24.26
C ILE A 186 23.17 -0.47 23.80
N HIS A 187 22.32 -1.48 23.94
CA HIS A 187 20.89 -1.34 23.68
C HIS A 187 20.19 -0.65 24.86
N GLY A 188 19.10 0.04 24.59
CA GLY A 188 18.31 0.73 25.61
C GLY A 188 17.13 1.51 25.03
N GLY A 189 16.37 2.19 25.92
CA GLY A 189 15.19 2.96 25.54
C GLY A 189 13.89 2.16 25.54
N ALA A 190 13.94 0.84 25.79
CA ALA A 190 12.77 -0.03 25.93
C ALA A 190 13.13 -1.28 26.75
N ALA A 191 12.11 -1.97 27.24
CA ALA A 191 12.24 -3.28 27.87
C ALA A 191 11.98 -4.38 26.83
N ALA A 192 12.98 -4.67 25.99
CA ALA A 192 12.87 -5.66 24.93
C ALA A 192 14.19 -6.42 24.75
N ARG A 193 14.12 -7.63 24.19
CA ARG A 193 15.29 -8.43 23.86
C ARG A 193 15.87 -7.98 22.50
N PRO A 194 17.16 -7.59 22.42
CA PRO A 194 17.79 -7.21 21.17
C PRO A 194 18.16 -8.42 20.29
N PHE A 195 18.32 -8.19 18.98
CA PHE A 195 19.14 -9.04 18.13
C PHE A 195 20.61 -8.66 18.31
N THR A 196 21.49 -9.65 18.35
CA THR A 196 22.93 -9.46 18.44
C THR A 196 23.59 -9.70 17.08
N THR A 197 24.69 -9.01 16.83
CA THR A 197 25.54 -9.20 15.64
C THR A 197 26.99 -8.93 15.99
N HIS A 198 27.92 -9.22 15.08
CA HIS A 198 29.35 -9.04 15.29
C HIS A 198 29.95 -8.10 14.26
N MET A 199 30.75 -7.15 14.71
CA MET A 199 31.53 -6.25 13.88
C MET A 199 32.95 -6.76 13.70
N ASN A 200 33.25 -7.34 12.55
CA ASN A 200 34.52 -7.98 12.26
C ASN A 200 35.71 -7.01 12.37
N ALA A 201 35.53 -5.74 11.95
CA ALA A 201 36.63 -4.76 11.93
C ALA A 201 37.19 -4.42 13.32
N LEU A 202 36.35 -4.51 14.36
CA LEU A 202 36.73 -4.19 15.75
C LEU A 202 36.60 -5.38 16.69
N ASP A 203 36.28 -6.57 16.15
CA ASP A 203 36.07 -7.80 16.93
C ASP A 203 35.12 -7.55 18.13
N THR A 204 33.95 -6.93 17.86
CA THR A 204 33.06 -6.43 18.90
C THR A 204 31.63 -6.87 18.64
N GLU A 205 30.93 -7.29 19.70
CA GLU A 205 29.48 -7.53 19.65
C GLU A 205 28.72 -6.22 19.56
N LEU A 206 27.72 -6.17 18.68
CA LEU A 206 26.77 -5.08 18.52
C LEU A 206 25.34 -5.59 18.62
N TYR A 207 24.44 -4.67 18.89
CA TYR A 207 23.00 -4.92 18.98
C TYR A 207 22.26 -4.14 17.91
N LEU A 208 21.25 -4.75 17.30
CA LEU A 208 20.26 -4.00 16.58
C LEU A 208 19.38 -3.24 17.59
N ARG A 209 19.14 -1.95 17.35
CA ARG A 209 18.41 -1.09 18.28
C ARG A 209 16.99 -1.59 18.54
N ILE A 210 16.54 -1.47 19.78
CA ILE A 210 15.17 -1.77 20.22
C ILE A 210 14.30 -0.52 20.33
N ALA A 211 14.89 0.68 20.32
CA ALA A 211 14.28 2.00 20.38
C ALA A 211 15.25 3.07 19.87
N THR A 212 14.74 4.25 19.52
CA THR A 212 15.53 5.43 19.12
C THR A 212 15.76 6.41 20.28
N GLU A 213 15.07 6.23 21.39
CA GLU A 213 14.97 7.11 22.56
C GLU A 213 16.30 7.73 23.01
N ILE A 214 17.30 6.90 23.27
CA ILE A 214 18.56 7.37 23.90
C ILE A 214 19.30 8.35 23.01
N TYR A 215 19.32 8.12 21.71
CA TYR A 215 19.99 8.99 20.75
C TYR A 215 19.22 10.29 20.51
N LEU A 216 17.89 10.24 20.45
CA LEU A 216 17.06 11.43 20.32
C LEU A 216 17.17 12.31 21.57
N LYS A 217 17.16 11.72 22.76
CA LYS A 217 17.41 12.46 24.01
C LYS A 217 18.80 13.09 24.06
N ARG A 218 19.84 12.43 23.53
CA ARG A 218 21.17 13.03 23.39
C ARG A 218 21.18 14.25 22.48
N ALA A 219 20.39 14.24 21.39
CA ALA A 219 20.25 15.39 20.52
C ALA A 219 19.61 16.58 21.24
N VAL A 220 18.55 16.32 22.02
CA VAL A 220 17.91 17.36 22.86
C VAL A 220 18.86 17.92 23.90
N VAL A 221 19.61 17.08 24.61
CA VAL A 221 20.67 17.51 25.55
C VAL A 221 21.76 18.32 24.83
N GLY A 222 22.03 18.01 23.56
CA GLY A 222 22.96 18.74 22.70
C GLY A 222 22.45 20.08 22.19
N GLY A 223 21.19 20.46 22.52
CA GLY A 223 20.62 21.75 22.16
C GLY A 223 19.73 21.74 20.89
N VAL A 224 19.29 20.56 20.45
CA VAL A 224 18.30 20.47 19.37
C VAL A 224 16.92 20.30 20.00
N ASP A 225 16.19 21.39 20.13
CA ASP A 225 15.00 21.49 20.98
C ASP A 225 13.83 20.59 20.52
N ARG A 226 13.69 20.29 19.24
CA ARG A 226 12.60 19.49 18.66
C ARG A 226 13.15 18.48 17.67
N VAL A 227 13.02 17.21 18.01
CA VAL A 227 13.54 16.11 17.18
C VAL A 227 12.51 15.01 17.06
N PHE A 228 12.52 14.32 15.92
CA PHE A 228 11.79 13.08 15.74
C PHE A 228 12.55 12.11 14.85
N GLU A 229 12.22 10.85 14.95
CA GLU A 229 12.67 9.80 14.04
C GLU A 229 11.53 8.84 13.77
N MET A 230 11.26 8.55 12.49
CA MET A 230 10.33 7.53 12.06
C MET A 230 11.09 6.47 11.28
N ASN A 231 11.49 5.39 11.96
CA ASN A 231 12.41 4.41 11.41
C ASN A 231 12.20 3.01 12.02
N ARG A 232 13.02 2.04 11.61
CA ARG A 232 12.94 0.64 12.03
C ARG A 232 13.55 0.42 13.40
N ASN A 233 12.81 -0.33 14.24
CA ASN A 233 13.31 -0.95 15.44
C ASN A 233 13.19 -2.48 15.34
N PHE A 234 13.99 -3.19 16.15
CA PHE A 234 14.14 -4.64 16.10
C PHE A 234 14.00 -5.22 17.50
N ARG A 235 13.06 -6.17 17.69
CA ARG A 235 12.85 -6.85 18.97
C ARG A 235 12.82 -8.35 18.76
N ASN A 236 13.75 -9.07 19.40
CA ASN A 236 13.91 -10.52 19.28
C ASN A 236 13.03 -11.25 20.30
N GLU A 237 11.73 -11.15 20.09
CA GLU A 237 10.69 -11.71 20.96
C GLU A 237 9.71 -12.56 20.16
N GLY A 238 8.56 -12.90 20.73
CA GLY A 238 7.51 -13.63 20.03
C GLY A 238 6.98 -12.90 18.80
N MET A 239 6.48 -13.64 17.85
CA MET A 239 5.84 -13.12 16.64
C MET A 239 4.39 -13.61 16.57
N ASP A 240 3.46 -12.68 16.39
CA ASP A 240 2.03 -12.94 16.20
C ASP A 240 1.41 -11.94 15.21
N SER A 241 0.09 -11.87 15.13
CA SER A 241 -0.62 -10.96 14.20
C SER A 241 -0.38 -9.46 14.48
N SER A 242 0.02 -9.09 15.68
CA SER A 242 0.26 -7.71 16.14
C SER A 242 1.72 -7.41 16.47
N HIS A 243 2.58 -8.42 16.57
CA HIS A 243 3.99 -8.28 16.92
C HIS A 243 4.90 -8.79 15.81
N SER A 244 5.70 -7.90 15.24
CA SER A 244 6.75 -8.23 14.26
C SER A 244 8.14 -7.99 14.86
N PRO A 245 9.14 -8.84 14.55
CA PRO A 245 10.50 -8.65 15.05
C PRO A 245 11.18 -7.40 14.49
N GLU A 246 10.70 -6.90 13.37
CA GLU A 246 11.08 -5.64 12.73
C GLU A 246 9.84 -4.81 12.47
N PHE A 247 9.79 -3.58 12.97
CA PHE A 247 8.64 -2.69 12.84
C PHE A 247 9.08 -1.23 12.74
N THR A 248 8.21 -0.38 12.17
CA THR A 248 8.43 1.07 12.18
C THR A 248 7.87 1.65 13.47
N SER A 249 8.67 2.44 14.16
CA SER A 249 8.25 3.29 15.27
C SER A 249 8.43 4.75 14.93
N LEU A 250 7.67 5.59 15.60
CA LEU A 250 7.82 7.04 15.63
C LEU A 250 8.13 7.44 17.07
N GLU A 251 9.24 8.14 17.27
CA GLU A 251 9.55 8.79 18.53
C GLU A 251 9.83 10.27 18.28
N ALA A 252 9.34 11.13 19.18
CA ALA A 252 9.54 12.58 19.11
C ALA A 252 9.82 13.13 20.50
N TYR A 253 10.70 14.13 20.56
CA TYR A 253 11.10 14.79 21.81
C TYR A 253 11.13 16.29 21.60
N GLU A 254 10.59 17.03 22.56
CA GLU A 254 10.52 18.48 22.56
C GLU A 254 10.97 19.04 23.91
N ALA A 255 11.97 19.92 23.90
CA ALA A 255 12.38 20.66 25.07
C ALA A 255 11.29 21.69 25.46
N TYR A 256 11.19 21.99 26.76
CA TYR A 256 10.24 22.97 27.32
C TYR A 256 8.76 22.62 27.12
N SER A 257 8.43 21.38 26.78
CA SER A 257 7.07 20.83 26.64
C SER A 257 6.77 19.86 27.78
N ASP A 258 5.51 19.48 27.91
CA ASP A 258 5.04 18.49 28.88
C ASP A 258 4.16 17.42 28.22
N TYR A 259 3.65 16.48 29.01
CA TYR A 259 2.81 15.40 28.51
C TYR A 259 1.48 15.89 27.91
N ASN A 260 0.98 17.09 28.32
CA ASN A 260 -0.23 17.66 27.74
C ASN A 260 0.04 18.13 26.30
N GLY A 261 1.16 18.85 26.10
CA GLY A 261 1.59 19.27 24.77
C GLY A 261 1.81 18.07 23.84
N MET A 262 2.39 16.98 24.35
CA MET A 262 2.59 15.76 23.55
C MET A 262 1.27 15.01 23.27
N ALA A 263 0.29 15.08 24.16
CA ALA A 263 -1.04 14.52 23.92
C ALA A 263 -1.77 15.28 22.80
N GLU A 264 -1.73 16.61 22.81
CA GLU A 264 -2.29 17.45 21.74
C GLU A 264 -1.59 17.22 20.41
N LEU A 265 -0.26 17.17 20.42
CA LEU A 265 0.52 16.84 19.23
C LEU A 265 0.12 15.47 18.64
N THR A 266 -0.05 14.46 19.51
CA THR A 266 -0.43 13.10 19.08
C THR A 266 -1.81 13.07 18.44
N ARG A 267 -2.81 13.75 19.07
CA ARG A 267 -4.13 13.89 18.49
C ARG A 267 -4.08 14.54 17.11
N ASP A 268 -3.42 15.68 17.01
CA ASP A 268 -3.31 16.43 15.76
C ASP A 268 -2.62 15.63 14.65
N LEU A 269 -1.57 14.86 14.97
CA LEU A 269 -0.90 13.97 14.04
C LEU A 269 -1.86 12.91 13.49
N ILE A 270 -2.66 12.29 14.34
CA ILE A 270 -3.58 11.22 13.96
C ILE A 270 -4.75 11.78 13.15
N GLN A 271 -5.34 12.89 13.57
CA GLN A 271 -6.43 13.54 12.84
C GLN A 271 -5.96 14.02 11.45
N GLN A 272 -4.81 14.69 11.37
CA GLN A 272 -4.27 15.13 10.09
C GLN A 272 -3.93 13.93 9.18
N ALA A 273 -3.35 12.86 9.73
CA ALA A 273 -3.06 11.66 8.96
C ALA A 273 -4.33 10.98 8.42
N ALA A 274 -5.41 10.99 9.19
CA ALA A 274 -6.72 10.50 8.73
C ALA A 274 -7.26 11.35 7.56
N ARG A 275 -7.22 12.69 7.70
CA ARG A 275 -7.63 13.60 6.62
C ARG A 275 -6.86 13.35 5.32
N ASP A 276 -5.54 13.31 5.42
CA ASP A 276 -4.66 13.18 4.25
C ASP A 276 -4.72 11.79 3.60
N ALA A 277 -4.99 10.74 4.38
CA ALA A 277 -5.05 9.37 3.89
C ALA A 277 -6.40 8.99 3.27
N PHE A 278 -7.49 9.62 3.73
CA PHE A 278 -8.85 9.29 3.33
C PHE A 278 -9.60 10.43 2.66
N ASP A 279 -8.91 11.55 2.36
CA ASP A 279 -9.48 12.76 1.74
C ASP A 279 -10.69 13.30 2.52
N LEU A 280 -10.54 13.45 3.85
CA LEU A 280 -11.57 13.92 4.76
C LEU A 280 -11.40 15.41 5.07
N SER A 281 -12.51 16.07 5.42
CA SER A 281 -12.50 17.45 5.91
C SER A 281 -12.16 17.52 7.40
N GLU A 282 -11.73 18.69 7.86
CA GLU A 282 -11.54 18.96 9.29
C GLU A 282 -12.88 18.85 10.03
N GLY A 283 -12.89 18.08 11.11
CA GLY A 283 -14.10 17.80 11.91
C GLY A 283 -14.93 16.61 11.40
N GLU A 284 -14.49 15.94 10.34
CA GLU A 284 -15.14 14.77 9.72
C GLU A 284 -14.21 13.55 9.69
N GLU A 285 -13.29 13.44 10.65
CA GLU A 285 -12.27 12.37 10.69
C GLU A 285 -12.86 11.02 11.10
N ILE A 286 -13.86 10.53 10.35
CA ILE A 286 -14.45 9.19 10.54
C ILE A 286 -13.76 8.21 9.60
N VAL A 287 -12.95 7.31 10.16
CA VAL A 287 -12.26 6.25 9.41
C VAL A 287 -13.08 4.97 9.42
N ARG A 288 -13.35 4.44 8.22
CA ARG A 288 -14.06 3.17 8.06
C ARG A 288 -13.10 2.06 7.64
N LEU A 289 -13.11 0.97 8.39
CA LEU A 289 -12.37 -0.23 8.04
C LEU A 289 -13.14 -1.11 7.03
N ALA A 290 -12.43 -2.05 6.40
CA ALA A 290 -13.01 -2.95 5.40
C ALA A 290 -14.11 -3.87 5.97
N ASP A 291 -14.11 -4.15 7.27
CA ASP A 291 -15.14 -4.91 7.98
C ASP A 291 -16.38 -4.09 8.37
N GLY A 292 -16.39 -2.80 8.02
CA GLY A 292 -17.46 -1.86 8.32
C GLY A 292 -17.33 -1.17 9.69
N THR A 293 -16.31 -1.46 10.47
CA THR A 293 -16.05 -0.75 11.73
C THR A 293 -15.70 0.70 11.45
N GLU A 294 -16.33 1.62 12.20
CA GLU A 294 -16.10 3.06 12.11
C GLU A 294 -15.38 3.56 13.36
N TYR A 295 -14.38 4.41 13.16
CA TYR A 295 -13.67 5.12 14.21
C TYR A 295 -13.82 6.61 13.98
N ASP A 296 -14.50 7.29 14.89
CA ASP A 296 -14.56 8.74 14.93
C ASP A 296 -13.33 9.26 15.67
N LEU A 297 -12.44 9.89 14.92
CA LEU A 297 -11.20 10.50 15.43
C LEU A 297 -11.34 12.02 15.56
N SER A 298 -12.51 12.58 15.24
CA SER A 298 -12.75 14.02 15.22
C SER A 298 -12.80 14.64 16.62
N GLY A 299 -12.72 15.97 16.68
CA GLY A 299 -12.92 16.75 17.89
C GLY A 299 -11.88 16.55 18.99
N GLU A 300 -12.27 16.85 20.21
CA GLU A 300 -11.46 16.65 21.41
C GLU A 300 -11.57 15.19 21.87
N TRP A 301 -10.45 14.62 22.31
CA TRP A 301 -10.43 13.26 22.85
C TRP A 301 -10.54 13.26 24.35
N ASP A 302 -11.29 12.31 24.91
CA ASP A 302 -11.46 12.13 26.33
C ASP A 302 -10.12 11.79 27.00
N ARG A 303 -9.90 12.39 28.16
CA ARG A 303 -8.79 12.06 29.04
C ARG A 303 -9.26 11.08 30.10
N ILE A 304 -8.75 9.87 30.03
CA ILE A 304 -9.10 8.79 30.94
C ILE A 304 -8.05 8.70 32.03
N ASP A 305 -8.47 8.90 33.29
CA ASP A 305 -7.60 8.66 34.43
C ASP A 305 -7.38 7.17 34.66
N LEU A 306 -6.12 6.75 34.80
CA LEU A 306 -5.76 5.33 34.93
C LEU A 306 -6.37 4.67 36.15
N TYR A 307 -6.25 5.31 37.33
CA TYR A 307 -6.76 4.73 38.55
C TYR A 307 -8.29 4.78 38.64
N GLY A 308 -8.89 5.88 38.22
CA GLY A 308 -10.34 6.04 38.17
C GLY A 308 -11.00 5.02 37.25
N SER A 309 -10.52 4.90 36.02
CA SER A 309 -11.08 3.97 35.06
C SER A 309 -10.85 2.48 35.42
N THR A 310 -9.71 2.18 36.05
CA THR A 310 -9.43 0.83 36.55
C THR A 310 -10.34 0.50 37.74
N SER A 311 -10.53 1.44 38.63
CA SER A 311 -11.46 1.29 39.80
C SER A 311 -12.89 1.03 39.32
N GLU A 312 -13.36 1.80 38.34
CA GLU A 312 -14.70 1.62 37.77
C GLU A 312 -14.85 0.24 37.11
N ALA A 313 -13.87 -0.16 36.32
CA ALA A 313 -13.89 -1.48 35.63
C ALA A 313 -13.87 -2.67 36.59
N LEU A 314 -13.16 -2.56 37.71
CA LEU A 314 -13.05 -3.63 38.70
C LEU A 314 -14.18 -3.56 39.77
N GLY A 315 -14.87 -2.40 39.92
CA GLY A 315 -15.84 -2.16 40.96
C GLY A 315 -15.20 -2.04 42.37
N GLU A 316 -13.90 -1.76 42.44
CA GLU A 316 -13.09 -1.64 43.63
C GLU A 316 -12.15 -0.45 43.52
N GLU A 317 -11.92 0.31 44.61
CA GLU A 317 -11.05 1.48 44.60
C GLU A 317 -9.58 1.05 44.42
N ILE A 318 -8.99 1.44 43.31
CA ILE A 318 -7.57 1.24 42.97
C ILE A 318 -6.86 2.58 43.05
N THR A 319 -5.76 2.64 43.81
CA THR A 319 -4.94 3.84 43.99
C THR A 319 -3.45 3.49 43.81
N VAL A 320 -2.60 4.51 43.87
CA VAL A 320 -1.14 4.34 43.88
C VAL A 320 -0.63 3.51 45.07
N GLU A 321 -1.42 3.51 46.19
CA GLU A 321 -1.11 2.78 47.41
C GLU A 321 -1.66 1.34 47.41
N THR A 322 -2.43 0.95 46.41
CA THR A 322 -3.00 -0.41 46.31
C THR A 322 -1.87 -1.45 46.19
N PRO A 323 -1.80 -2.43 47.14
CA PRO A 323 -0.74 -3.43 47.12
C PRO A 323 -0.77 -4.26 45.85
N ARG A 324 0.43 -4.62 45.33
CA ARG A 324 0.55 -5.46 44.14
C ARG A 324 -0.22 -6.78 44.25
N GLU A 325 -0.24 -7.36 45.45
CA GLU A 325 -0.94 -8.64 45.75
C GLU A 325 -2.44 -8.55 45.50
N THR A 326 -3.02 -7.34 45.55
CA THR A 326 -4.43 -7.08 45.25
C THR A 326 -4.69 -7.01 43.73
N LEU A 327 -3.67 -6.74 42.93
CA LEU A 327 -3.77 -6.50 41.49
C LEU A 327 -3.37 -7.73 40.64
N VAL A 328 -2.97 -8.86 41.26
CA VAL A 328 -2.44 -10.05 40.58
C VAL A 328 -3.37 -11.26 40.73
#